data_86796288dc772e1f1c87c69104bff872
#
_entry.id   86796288dc772e1f1c87c69104bff872
#
_cell.length_a   1.000
_cell.length_b   1.000
_cell.length_c   1.000
_cell.angle_alpha   90.00
_cell.angle_beta   90.00
_cell.angle_gamma   90.00
#
_symmetry.space_group_name_H-M   'P 1'
#
loop_
_entity.id
_entity.type
_entity.pdbx_description
1 polymer ?
#
loop_
_entity_poly.entity_id
_entity_poly.type
_entity_poly.pdbx_seq_one_letter_code
_entity_poly.pdbx_strand_id
1 'polypeptide(L)'
;MIPFLDLKSINNQYQNELKEACDRVIDSGWYIMGNELKNFEKNFSIHCGVKYTIGVANGLDALTLVLRAWKELGKIKAGDEVIVQANTYIASVLAITENGLVPVLVEPDVNTYNLSVENIKAAITDKTKVILPVHLYGQISPMPKIMALAHKYNLLVLEDCAQSHDASIDGKKAGNWGHAAGFSFYPGKNLGALGDAGAITTNDEQLAEILYALRNYGSHQKYLNLYQGVNSRLDELQAALLSVKLKYLGNETKTRQNIALAYLENISNPLIKLPLLVNTYKNNIEQHVWHLFVIATEHRELLQKHLTENGIQTLTHYPTPPHKQQAYSKYKQLSLPITEKIHNEVLSIPIGPTMTNEEISKVIEACNSFAIK
;
A
#
# COMPACT_ATOMS: atom_id res chain seq x y z
N MET A 1 12.80 21.34 13.41
CA MET A 1 13.03 19.95 12.92
C MET A 1 11.89 19.63 11.99
N ILE A 2 12.18 19.17 10.76
CA ILE A 2 11.18 18.74 9.77
C ILE A 2 10.85 17.27 10.10
N PRO A 3 9.60 16.96 10.53
CA PRO A 3 9.21 15.59 10.82
C PRO A 3 9.14 14.77 9.53
N PHE A 4 9.31 13.45 9.65
CA PHE A 4 9.13 12.56 8.50
C PHE A 4 7.71 12.64 7.92
N LEU A 5 6.71 12.69 8.79
CA LEU A 5 5.29 12.92 8.45
C LEU A 5 4.59 13.57 9.66
N ASP A 6 3.98 14.73 9.46
CA ASP A 6 3.24 15.44 10.51
C ASP A 6 1.75 15.09 10.50
N LEU A 7 1.39 13.98 11.16
CA LEU A 7 0.00 13.54 11.27
C LEU A 7 -0.90 14.54 11.99
N LYS A 8 -0.35 15.34 12.92
CA LYS A 8 -1.11 16.36 13.64
C LYS A 8 -1.53 17.47 12.67
N SER A 9 -0.61 18.00 11.91
CA SER A 9 -0.89 19.07 10.93
C SER A 9 -1.81 18.57 9.82
N ILE A 10 -1.64 17.33 9.34
CA ILE A 10 -2.53 16.72 8.34
C ILE A 10 -3.97 16.66 8.87
N ASN A 11 -4.20 16.16 10.07
CA ASN A 11 -5.55 16.02 10.60
C ASN A 11 -6.15 17.38 11.05
N ASN A 12 -5.33 18.35 11.43
CA ASN A 12 -5.80 19.69 11.76
C ASN A 12 -6.49 20.41 10.61
N GLN A 13 -6.16 20.09 9.35
CA GLN A 13 -6.82 20.65 8.18
C GLN A 13 -8.35 20.40 8.19
N TYR A 14 -8.79 19.28 8.78
CA TYR A 14 -10.17 18.81 8.80
C TYR A 14 -10.70 18.65 10.23
N GLN A 15 -10.07 19.27 11.23
CA GLN A 15 -10.33 19.00 12.65
C GLN A 15 -11.82 19.10 13.04
N ASN A 16 -12.51 20.11 12.53
CA ASN A 16 -13.94 20.31 12.85
C ASN A 16 -14.80 19.18 12.26
N GLU A 17 -14.63 18.85 10.97
CA GLU A 17 -15.36 17.76 10.34
C GLU A 17 -15.06 16.40 10.98
N LEU A 18 -13.80 16.16 11.41
CA LEU A 18 -13.41 14.95 12.11
C LEU A 18 -14.11 14.85 13.48
N LYS A 19 -14.19 15.96 14.24
CA LYS A 19 -14.93 15.99 15.52
C LYS A 19 -16.42 15.77 15.34
N GLU A 20 -17.04 16.43 14.36
CA GLU A 20 -18.44 16.22 14.01
C GLU A 20 -18.73 14.78 13.58
N ALA A 21 -17.79 14.12 12.90
CA ALA A 21 -17.91 12.71 12.57
C ALA A 21 -17.88 11.82 13.82
N CYS A 22 -16.99 12.12 14.78
CA CYS A 22 -16.98 11.43 16.08
C CYS A 22 -18.29 11.63 16.85
N ASP A 23 -18.78 12.87 16.94
CA ASP A 23 -20.01 13.21 17.65
C ASP A 23 -21.19 12.43 17.07
N ARG A 24 -21.34 12.38 15.74
CA ARG A 24 -22.40 11.58 15.07
C ARG A 24 -22.36 10.10 15.45
N VAL A 25 -21.17 9.50 15.52
CA VAL A 25 -21.03 8.08 15.89
C VAL A 25 -21.39 7.88 17.37
N ILE A 26 -20.90 8.76 18.25
CA ILE A 26 -21.19 8.70 19.70
C ILE A 26 -22.67 8.83 19.95
N ASP A 27 -23.33 9.84 19.34
CA ASP A 27 -24.75 10.12 19.51
C ASP A 27 -25.64 9.00 18.96
N SER A 28 -25.16 8.30 17.91
CA SER A 28 -25.90 7.17 17.33
C SER A 28 -26.02 5.96 18.27
N GLY A 29 -25.06 5.79 19.19
CA GLY A 29 -24.92 4.60 20.03
C GLY A 29 -24.63 3.31 19.24
N TRP A 30 -24.30 3.41 17.95
CA TRP A 30 -24.02 2.27 17.09
C TRP A 30 -22.56 2.29 16.63
N TYR A 31 -21.77 1.32 17.05
CA TYR A 31 -20.29 1.38 16.92
C TYR A 31 -19.69 0.35 15.97
N ILE A 32 -20.47 -0.68 15.57
CA ILE A 32 -20.00 -1.78 14.71
C ILE A 32 -21.03 -2.11 13.64
N MET A 33 -20.61 -2.17 12.36
CA MET A 33 -21.42 -2.59 11.21
C MET A 33 -22.70 -1.77 11.02
N GLY A 34 -22.61 -0.46 11.20
CA GLY A 34 -23.73 0.48 11.08
C GLY A 34 -23.70 1.26 9.76
N ASN A 35 -24.18 2.50 9.82
CA ASN A 35 -24.41 3.34 8.64
C ASN A 35 -23.14 4.05 8.17
N GLU A 36 -22.22 4.43 9.07
CA GLU A 36 -20.97 5.08 8.66
C GLU A 36 -20.09 4.09 7.86
N LEU A 37 -20.03 2.82 8.27
CA LEU A 37 -19.36 1.78 7.51
C LEU A 37 -19.98 1.60 6.12
N LYS A 38 -21.31 1.48 6.03
CA LYS A 38 -22.00 1.31 4.74
C LYS A 38 -21.77 2.50 3.80
N ASN A 39 -21.78 3.71 4.35
CA ASN A 39 -21.54 4.93 3.60
C ASN A 39 -20.09 4.99 3.11
N PHE A 40 -19.14 4.65 3.96
CA PHE A 40 -17.73 4.59 3.57
C PHE A 40 -17.50 3.54 2.48
N GLU A 41 -17.97 2.31 2.65
CA GLU A 41 -17.86 1.23 1.67
C GLU A 41 -18.43 1.66 0.30
N LYS A 42 -19.62 2.28 0.30
CA LYS A 42 -20.24 2.81 -0.92
C LYS A 42 -19.38 3.91 -1.57
N ASN A 43 -18.93 4.89 -0.80
CA ASN A 43 -18.17 6.01 -1.32
C ASN A 43 -16.79 5.58 -1.80
N PHE A 44 -16.14 4.64 -1.11
CA PHE A 44 -14.86 4.09 -1.52
C PHE A 44 -14.98 3.20 -2.77
N SER A 45 -16.10 2.46 -2.92
CA SER A 45 -16.41 1.74 -4.17
C SER A 45 -16.53 2.71 -5.36
N ILE A 46 -17.24 3.81 -5.18
CA ILE A 46 -17.37 4.86 -6.22
C ILE A 46 -15.99 5.47 -6.53
N HIS A 47 -15.20 5.78 -5.50
CA HIS A 47 -13.87 6.34 -5.66
C HIS A 47 -12.94 5.42 -6.45
N CYS A 48 -12.92 4.13 -6.16
CA CYS A 48 -12.09 3.14 -6.87
C CYS A 48 -12.68 2.71 -8.21
N GLY A 49 -13.98 2.95 -8.45
CA GLY A 49 -14.69 2.51 -9.66
C GLY A 49 -14.98 1.01 -9.66
N VAL A 50 -15.24 0.42 -8.49
CA VAL A 50 -15.55 -1.00 -8.29
C VAL A 50 -16.98 -1.21 -7.81
N LYS A 51 -17.48 -2.46 -7.87
CA LYS A 51 -18.84 -2.78 -7.40
C LYS A 51 -18.92 -2.91 -5.88
N TYR A 52 -17.91 -3.51 -5.25
CA TYR A 52 -17.93 -3.88 -3.83
C TYR A 52 -16.69 -3.38 -3.11
N THR A 53 -16.90 -2.80 -1.94
CA THR A 53 -15.89 -2.53 -0.93
C THR A 53 -16.32 -3.18 0.38
N ILE A 54 -15.40 -3.88 1.03
CA ILE A 54 -15.63 -4.57 2.29
C ILE A 54 -14.63 -4.02 3.32
N GLY A 55 -15.12 -3.24 4.29
CA GLY A 55 -14.31 -2.70 5.38
C GLY A 55 -13.85 -3.80 6.34
N VAL A 56 -12.56 -3.81 6.67
CA VAL A 56 -11.91 -4.78 7.55
C VAL A 56 -11.01 -4.07 8.57
N ALA A 57 -10.48 -4.81 9.55
CA ALA A 57 -9.73 -4.22 10.65
C ALA A 57 -8.40 -3.59 10.24
N ASN A 58 -7.72 -4.10 9.22
CA ASN A 58 -6.43 -3.59 8.75
C ASN A 58 -6.09 -4.12 7.35
N GLY A 59 -4.95 -3.65 6.79
CA GLY A 59 -4.51 -4.04 5.45
C GLY A 59 -4.01 -5.48 5.35
N LEU A 60 -3.43 -6.05 6.40
CA LEU A 60 -3.00 -7.44 6.42
C LEU A 60 -4.21 -8.38 6.33
N ASP A 61 -5.24 -8.11 7.13
CA ASP A 61 -6.49 -8.86 7.10
C ASP A 61 -7.17 -8.76 5.73
N ALA A 62 -7.08 -7.59 5.06
CA ALA A 62 -7.61 -7.43 3.72
C ALA A 62 -7.03 -8.45 2.74
N LEU A 63 -5.71 -8.61 2.71
CA LEU A 63 -5.03 -9.58 1.84
C LEU A 63 -5.29 -11.02 2.28
N THR A 64 -5.19 -11.29 3.58
CA THR A 64 -5.42 -12.62 4.17
C THR A 64 -6.83 -13.15 3.88
N LEU A 65 -7.84 -12.30 4.03
CA LEU A 65 -9.24 -12.68 3.83
C LEU A 65 -9.57 -12.95 2.37
N VAL A 66 -8.97 -12.20 1.42
CA VAL A 66 -9.15 -12.50 -0.03
C VAL A 66 -8.59 -13.87 -0.38
N LEU A 67 -7.36 -14.17 0.05
CA LEU A 67 -6.75 -15.48 -0.20
C LEU A 67 -7.56 -16.60 0.44
N ARG A 68 -8.08 -16.38 1.64
CA ARG A 68 -8.95 -17.34 2.33
C ARG A 68 -10.28 -17.53 1.60
N ALA A 69 -10.93 -16.45 1.15
CA ALA A 69 -12.17 -16.51 0.41
C ALA A 69 -12.01 -17.27 -0.92
N TRP A 70 -10.87 -17.12 -1.61
CA TRP A 70 -10.57 -17.91 -2.80
C TRP A 70 -10.38 -19.39 -2.50
N LYS A 71 -9.87 -19.76 -1.29
CA LYS A 71 -9.84 -21.16 -0.84
C LYS A 71 -11.25 -21.70 -0.59
N GLU A 72 -12.12 -20.93 0.07
CA GLU A 72 -13.54 -21.32 0.28
C GLU A 72 -14.28 -21.50 -1.06
N LEU A 73 -13.94 -20.71 -2.08
CA LEU A 73 -14.47 -20.85 -3.46
C LEU A 73 -13.83 -22.00 -4.24
N GLY A 74 -12.86 -22.72 -3.68
CA GLY A 74 -12.13 -23.78 -4.38
C GLY A 74 -11.23 -23.30 -5.52
N LYS A 75 -10.98 -21.99 -5.63
CA LYS A 75 -10.13 -21.41 -6.67
C LYS A 75 -8.65 -21.65 -6.43
N ILE A 76 -8.23 -21.74 -5.16
CA ILE A 76 -6.87 -22.06 -4.71
C ILE A 76 -6.91 -23.01 -3.51
N LYS A 77 -5.78 -23.66 -3.21
CA LYS A 77 -5.63 -24.60 -2.07
C LYS A 77 -4.28 -24.43 -1.39
N ALA A 78 -4.14 -24.99 -0.18
CA ALA A 78 -2.86 -25.02 0.52
C ALA A 78 -1.76 -25.66 -0.35
N GLY A 79 -0.57 -25.07 -0.34
CA GLY A 79 0.57 -25.45 -1.18
C GLY A 79 0.61 -24.81 -2.56
N ASP A 80 -0.45 -24.13 -3.00
CA ASP A 80 -0.41 -23.32 -4.23
C ASP A 80 0.53 -22.11 -4.06
N GLU A 81 1.14 -21.70 -5.15
CA GLU A 81 2.15 -20.65 -5.17
C GLU A 81 1.53 -19.28 -5.47
N VAL A 82 2.04 -18.27 -4.77
CA VAL A 82 1.71 -16.84 -4.95
C VAL A 82 2.98 -16.08 -5.29
N ILE A 83 3.07 -15.51 -6.49
CA ILE A 83 4.21 -14.68 -6.90
C ILE A 83 4.05 -13.29 -6.30
N VAL A 84 5.10 -12.81 -5.61
CA VAL A 84 5.16 -11.50 -4.98
C VAL A 84 6.57 -10.92 -5.07
N GLN A 85 6.72 -9.60 -5.17
CA GLN A 85 8.04 -8.98 -5.17
C GLN A 85 8.75 -9.13 -3.82
N ALA A 86 10.04 -9.42 -3.86
CA ALA A 86 10.83 -9.75 -2.67
C ALA A 86 11.18 -8.54 -1.79
N ASN A 87 11.06 -7.31 -2.33
CA ASN A 87 11.29 -6.05 -1.61
C ASN A 87 10.04 -5.47 -0.93
N THR A 88 8.94 -6.24 -0.88
CA THR A 88 7.69 -5.80 -0.22
C THR A 88 7.83 -5.68 1.29
N TYR A 89 6.86 -5.00 1.91
CA TYR A 89 6.65 -5.11 3.35
C TYR A 89 6.20 -6.53 3.72
N ILE A 90 6.57 -6.97 4.91
CA ILE A 90 6.37 -8.36 5.35
C ILE A 90 4.89 -8.80 5.35
N ALA A 91 3.94 -7.85 5.47
CA ALA A 91 2.51 -8.14 5.52
C ALA A 91 2.01 -8.91 4.28
N SER A 92 2.48 -8.56 3.06
CA SER A 92 2.10 -9.28 1.84
C SER A 92 2.52 -10.76 1.91
N VAL A 93 3.70 -11.04 2.48
CA VAL A 93 4.21 -12.42 2.63
C VAL A 93 3.50 -13.17 3.77
N LEU A 94 3.19 -12.46 4.87
CA LEU A 94 2.40 -13.02 5.98
C LEU A 94 1.02 -13.47 5.52
N ALA A 95 0.31 -12.66 4.74
CA ALA A 95 -1.02 -13.00 4.21
C ALA A 95 -1.00 -14.31 3.39
N ILE A 96 0.06 -14.53 2.61
CA ILE A 96 0.26 -15.76 1.84
C ILE A 96 0.46 -16.96 2.76
N THR A 97 1.42 -16.86 3.67
CA THR A 97 1.83 -18.00 4.52
C THR A 97 0.77 -18.37 5.57
N GLU A 98 0.01 -17.40 6.07
CA GLU A 98 -1.11 -17.62 6.99
C GLU A 98 -2.21 -18.48 6.35
N ASN A 99 -2.36 -18.41 5.03
CA ASN A 99 -3.29 -19.24 4.28
C ASN A 99 -2.74 -20.62 3.89
N GLY A 100 -1.52 -20.97 4.32
CA GLY A 100 -0.85 -22.21 3.93
C GLY A 100 -0.39 -22.21 2.46
N LEU A 101 -0.33 -21.04 1.82
CA LEU A 101 0.18 -20.84 0.47
C LEU A 101 1.70 -20.66 0.49
N VAL A 102 2.32 -20.79 -0.67
CA VAL A 102 3.77 -20.69 -0.83
C VAL A 102 4.13 -19.35 -1.51
N PRO A 103 4.79 -18.41 -0.82
CA PRO A 103 5.28 -17.20 -1.46
C PRO A 103 6.45 -17.52 -2.39
N VAL A 104 6.32 -17.16 -3.66
CA VAL A 104 7.39 -17.17 -4.64
C VAL A 104 7.93 -15.75 -4.74
N LEU A 105 9.04 -15.50 -4.04
CA LEU A 105 9.68 -14.21 -3.96
C LEU A 105 10.50 -13.96 -5.23
N VAL A 106 10.17 -12.92 -5.97
CA VAL A 106 10.87 -12.55 -7.21
C VAL A 106 11.51 -11.17 -7.09
N GLU A 107 12.58 -10.96 -7.84
CA GLU A 107 13.22 -9.65 -7.91
C GLU A 107 12.27 -8.60 -8.48
N PRO A 108 12.26 -7.36 -7.93
CA PRO A 108 11.53 -6.26 -8.52
C PRO A 108 12.22 -5.73 -9.78
N ASP A 109 11.54 -4.88 -10.52
CA ASP A 109 12.17 -3.99 -11.48
C ASP A 109 13.07 -2.97 -10.75
N VAL A 110 14.31 -2.82 -11.22
CA VAL A 110 15.35 -2.01 -10.58
C VAL A 110 15.07 -0.49 -10.59
N ASN A 111 14.17 -0.04 -11.48
CA ASN A 111 13.85 1.38 -11.64
C ASN A 111 12.58 1.78 -10.90
N THR A 112 11.58 0.88 -10.87
CA THR A 112 10.28 1.16 -10.28
C THR A 112 10.08 0.52 -8.92
N TYR A 113 10.93 -0.46 -8.56
CA TYR A 113 10.82 -1.30 -7.37
C TYR A 113 9.55 -2.14 -7.29
N ASN A 114 8.74 -2.15 -8.35
CA ASN A 114 7.52 -2.94 -8.49
C ASN A 114 7.78 -4.27 -9.21
N LEU A 115 6.78 -5.16 -9.25
CA LEU A 115 6.85 -6.40 -10.00
C LEU A 115 7.08 -6.14 -11.49
N SER A 116 8.05 -6.83 -12.09
CA SER A 116 8.24 -6.86 -13.54
C SER A 116 7.52 -8.06 -14.15
N VAL A 117 6.96 -7.86 -15.34
CA VAL A 117 6.26 -8.92 -16.08
C VAL A 117 7.21 -10.06 -16.45
N GLU A 118 8.46 -9.72 -16.77
CA GLU A 118 9.53 -10.66 -17.12
C GLU A 118 9.84 -11.59 -15.92
N ASN A 119 9.98 -11.02 -14.73
CA ASN A 119 10.27 -11.78 -13.52
C ASN A 119 9.07 -12.62 -13.08
N ILE A 120 7.84 -12.11 -13.21
CA ILE A 120 6.61 -12.91 -13.00
C ILE A 120 6.63 -14.12 -13.95
N LYS A 121 6.81 -13.88 -15.26
CA LYS A 121 6.77 -14.93 -16.28
C LYS A 121 7.81 -16.02 -16.03
N ALA A 122 9.01 -15.65 -15.62
CA ALA A 122 10.11 -16.60 -15.31
C ALA A 122 9.82 -17.46 -14.08
N ALA A 123 8.97 -16.98 -13.16
CA ALA A 123 8.65 -17.66 -11.90
C ALA A 123 7.37 -18.53 -11.96
N ILE A 124 6.61 -18.49 -13.06
CA ILE A 124 5.38 -19.27 -13.20
C ILE A 124 5.70 -20.77 -13.28
N THR A 125 5.02 -21.55 -12.44
CA THR A 125 5.03 -23.02 -12.44
C THR A 125 3.58 -23.54 -12.53
N ASP A 126 3.39 -24.85 -12.61
CA ASP A 126 2.06 -25.48 -12.58
C ASP A 126 1.32 -25.28 -11.25
N LYS A 127 2.05 -24.96 -10.18
CA LYS A 127 1.52 -24.65 -8.85
C LYS A 127 1.13 -23.19 -8.67
N THR A 128 1.59 -22.32 -9.54
CA THR A 128 1.28 -20.89 -9.46
C THR A 128 -0.22 -20.67 -9.71
N LYS A 129 -0.88 -19.96 -8.78
CA LYS A 129 -2.32 -19.65 -8.86
C LYS A 129 -2.60 -18.18 -8.70
N VAL A 130 -1.71 -17.42 -8.05
CA VAL A 130 -1.95 -16.00 -7.73
C VAL A 130 -0.70 -15.18 -8.07
N ILE A 131 -0.92 -13.99 -8.61
CA ILE A 131 0.07 -12.90 -8.64
C ILE A 131 -0.39 -11.85 -7.64
N LEU A 132 0.51 -11.43 -6.74
CA LEU A 132 0.26 -10.39 -5.74
C LEU A 132 1.18 -9.17 -6.03
N PRO A 133 0.81 -8.28 -6.96
CA PRO A 133 1.55 -7.04 -7.18
C PRO A 133 1.35 -6.10 -5.99
N VAL A 134 2.45 -5.59 -5.44
CA VAL A 134 2.44 -4.54 -4.44
C VAL A 134 2.75 -3.22 -5.15
N HIS A 135 1.88 -2.23 -5.00
CA HIS A 135 2.08 -0.88 -5.56
C HIS A 135 2.96 -0.07 -4.61
N LEU A 136 4.26 -0.42 -4.61
CA LEU A 136 5.20 0.03 -3.59
C LEU A 136 5.45 1.54 -3.67
N TYR A 137 5.55 2.19 -2.51
CA TYR A 137 5.81 3.62 -2.32
C TYR A 137 4.75 4.56 -2.91
N GLY A 138 3.69 4.01 -3.49
CA GLY A 138 2.60 4.76 -4.12
C GLY A 138 2.64 4.76 -5.63
N GLN A 139 3.56 4.03 -6.26
CA GLN A 139 3.60 3.83 -7.70
C GLN A 139 2.80 2.59 -8.08
N ILE A 140 1.81 2.75 -8.96
CA ILE A 140 1.03 1.62 -9.46
C ILE A 140 1.92 0.70 -10.30
N SER A 141 1.82 -0.62 -10.07
CA SER A 141 2.50 -1.64 -10.88
C SER A 141 1.99 -1.63 -12.34
N PRO A 142 2.71 -2.19 -13.32
CA PRO A 142 2.29 -2.18 -14.74
C PRO A 142 1.07 -3.10 -14.96
N MET A 143 -0.05 -2.76 -14.34
CA MET A 143 -1.26 -3.58 -14.25
C MET A 143 -1.82 -4.06 -15.58
N PRO A 144 -1.86 -3.25 -16.66
CA PRO A 144 -2.33 -3.75 -17.96
C PRO A 144 -1.53 -4.97 -18.44
N LYS A 145 -0.22 -4.95 -18.28
CA LYS A 145 0.66 -6.05 -18.68
C LYS A 145 0.56 -7.25 -17.74
N ILE A 146 0.45 -7.01 -16.42
CA ILE A 146 0.26 -8.06 -15.40
C ILE A 146 -1.07 -8.78 -15.65
N MET A 147 -2.17 -8.06 -15.90
CA MET A 147 -3.48 -8.66 -16.18
C MET A 147 -3.49 -9.47 -17.47
N ALA A 148 -2.83 -8.99 -18.53
CA ALA A 148 -2.68 -9.75 -19.76
C ALA A 148 -1.93 -11.07 -19.55
N LEU A 149 -0.86 -11.04 -18.73
CA LEU A 149 -0.11 -12.24 -18.36
C LEU A 149 -0.96 -13.19 -17.51
N ALA A 150 -1.66 -12.67 -16.50
CA ALA A 150 -2.54 -13.44 -15.63
C ALA A 150 -3.65 -14.15 -16.41
N HIS A 151 -4.29 -13.45 -17.35
CA HIS A 151 -5.30 -14.03 -18.23
C HIS A 151 -4.71 -15.18 -19.08
N LYS A 152 -3.50 -14.98 -19.67
CA LYS A 152 -2.83 -16.00 -20.49
C LYS A 152 -2.57 -17.29 -19.72
N TYR A 153 -2.23 -17.20 -18.43
CA TYR A 153 -1.87 -18.35 -17.58
C TYR A 153 -2.99 -18.76 -16.62
N ASN A 154 -4.20 -18.18 -16.77
CA ASN A 154 -5.35 -18.44 -15.88
C ASN A 154 -5.01 -18.26 -14.41
N LEU A 155 -4.36 -17.14 -14.06
CA LEU A 155 -3.95 -16.78 -12.70
C LEU A 155 -4.86 -15.73 -12.09
N LEU A 156 -5.09 -15.80 -10.80
CA LEU A 156 -5.75 -14.74 -10.05
C LEU A 156 -4.76 -13.60 -9.76
N VAL A 157 -5.28 -12.37 -9.62
CA VAL A 157 -4.47 -11.19 -9.25
C VAL A 157 -5.08 -10.54 -8.03
N LEU A 158 -4.29 -10.43 -6.96
CA LEU A 158 -4.61 -9.70 -5.73
C LEU A 158 -3.69 -8.48 -5.66
N GLU A 159 -4.24 -7.27 -5.82
CA GLU A 159 -3.46 -6.04 -5.67
C GLU A 159 -3.23 -5.73 -4.18
N ASP A 160 -1.98 -5.46 -3.79
CA ASP A 160 -1.68 -4.81 -2.51
C ASP A 160 -1.62 -3.30 -2.74
N CYS A 161 -2.71 -2.64 -2.38
CA CYS A 161 -2.92 -1.20 -2.54
C CYS A 161 -2.63 -0.40 -1.27
N ALA A 162 -1.94 -0.99 -0.27
CA ALA A 162 -1.70 -0.34 1.02
C ALA A 162 -0.96 1.00 0.93
N GLN A 163 -0.33 1.31 -0.20
CA GLN A 163 0.45 2.55 -0.41
C GLN A 163 -0.01 3.36 -1.63
N SER A 164 -1.03 2.92 -2.37
CA SER A 164 -1.37 3.46 -3.69
C SER A 164 -2.77 4.05 -3.81
N HIS A 165 -3.33 4.56 -2.70
CA HIS A 165 -4.61 5.24 -2.68
C HIS A 165 -4.63 6.37 -3.71
N ASP A 166 -5.56 6.32 -4.67
CA ASP A 166 -5.74 7.27 -5.76
C ASP A 166 -4.78 7.14 -6.97
N ALA A 167 -3.78 6.24 -6.94
CA ALA A 167 -2.95 5.98 -8.11
C ALA A 167 -3.78 5.37 -9.25
N SER A 168 -3.47 5.74 -10.52
CA SER A 168 -4.22 5.25 -11.68
C SER A 168 -3.34 5.09 -12.92
N ILE A 169 -3.81 4.27 -13.87
CA ILE A 169 -3.30 4.17 -15.23
C ILE A 169 -4.49 4.38 -16.17
N ASP A 170 -4.41 5.34 -17.07
CA ASP A 170 -5.47 5.67 -18.03
C ASP A 170 -6.84 5.85 -17.36
N GLY A 171 -6.87 6.52 -16.20
CA GLY A 171 -8.07 6.78 -15.40
C GLY A 171 -8.61 5.58 -14.61
N LYS A 172 -8.06 4.37 -14.76
CA LYS A 172 -8.44 3.20 -13.96
C LYS A 172 -7.57 3.11 -12.72
N LYS A 173 -8.19 3.20 -11.54
CA LYS A 173 -7.49 3.29 -10.26
C LYS A 173 -6.92 1.96 -9.79
N ALA A 174 -5.85 2.02 -9.00
CA ALA A 174 -5.38 0.91 -8.17
C ALA A 174 -6.54 0.38 -7.32
N GLY A 175 -6.63 -0.92 -7.18
CA GLY A 175 -7.77 -1.59 -6.52
C GLY A 175 -8.93 -1.96 -7.46
N ASN A 176 -8.83 -1.62 -8.74
CA ASN A 176 -9.83 -1.99 -9.75
C ASN A 176 -9.24 -2.84 -10.90
N TRP A 177 -7.95 -3.14 -10.87
CA TRP A 177 -7.30 -3.88 -11.96
C TRP A 177 -7.37 -5.39 -11.77
N GLY A 178 -7.03 -5.86 -10.57
CA GLY A 178 -7.03 -7.27 -10.20
C GLY A 178 -8.42 -7.86 -9.99
N HIS A 179 -8.47 -9.12 -9.61
CA HIS A 179 -9.72 -9.81 -9.21
C HIS A 179 -10.19 -9.33 -7.83
N ALA A 180 -9.26 -8.90 -6.98
CA ALA A 180 -9.49 -8.21 -5.72
C ALA A 180 -8.27 -7.37 -5.35
N ALA A 181 -8.46 -6.45 -4.39
CA ALA A 181 -7.36 -5.66 -3.83
C ALA A 181 -7.55 -5.46 -2.32
N GLY A 182 -6.41 -5.34 -1.60
CA GLY A 182 -6.37 -4.98 -0.19
C GLY A 182 -5.82 -3.58 0.02
N PHE A 183 -6.48 -2.81 0.86
CA PHE A 183 -6.08 -1.46 1.28
C PHE A 183 -5.79 -1.42 2.77
N SER A 184 -4.80 -0.65 3.15
CA SER A 184 -4.51 -0.28 4.54
C SER A 184 -4.83 1.19 4.74
N PHE A 185 -5.56 1.50 5.81
CA PHE A 185 -5.80 2.87 6.25
C PHE A 185 -5.06 3.17 7.56
N TYR A 186 -3.90 2.52 7.80
CA TYR A 186 -3.01 2.88 8.91
C TYR A 186 -2.78 4.41 8.91
N PRO A 187 -2.69 5.08 10.07
CA PRO A 187 -2.68 6.55 10.16
C PRO A 187 -1.70 7.28 9.23
N GLY A 188 -0.55 6.68 8.96
CA GLY A 188 0.47 7.24 8.05
C GLY A 188 0.18 7.05 6.55
N LYS A 189 -0.90 6.37 6.15
CA LYS A 189 -1.25 6.17 4.74
C LYS A 189 -1.85 7.44 4.13
N ASN A 190 -1.80 7.56 2.79
CA ASN A 190 -2.36 8.73 2.09
C ASN A 190 -3.84 8.94 2.44
N LEU A 191 -4.60 7.87 2.57
CA LEU A 191 -5.89 7.86 3.24
C LEU A 191 -5.73 7.11 4.56
N GLY A 192 -5.48 7.81 5.65
CA GLY A 192 -5.21 7.23 6.97
C GLY A 192 -6.35 7.49 7.95
N ALA A 193 -6.77 6.44 8.66
CA ALA A 193 -7.67 6.52 9.82
C ALA A 193 -6.97 7.10 11.06
N LEU A 194 -7.65 7.18 12.18
CA LEU A 194 -7.04 7.53 13.48
C LEU A 194 -6.82 6.28 14.35
N GLY A 195 -6.51 5.17 13.72
CA GLY A 195 -6.23 3.86 14.28
C GLY A 195 -6.01 2.86 13.15
N ASP A 196 -6.10 1.56 13.44
CA ASP A 196 -6.07 0.54 12.39
C ASP A 196 -7.38 0.52 11.61
N ALA A 197 -7.25 0.34 10.30
CA ALA A 197 -8.37 0.19 9.38
C ALA A 197 -7.87 -0.38 8.05
N GLY A 198 -8.76 -1.04 7.31
CA GLY A 198 -8.49 -1.57 5.98
C GLY A 198 -9.77 -1.78 5.18
N ALA A 199 -9.61 -2.07 3.91
CA ALA A 199 -10.71 -2.47 3.04
C ALA A 199 -10.25 -3.45 1.97
N ILE A 200 -11.21 -4.21 1.45
CA ILE A 200 -11.06 -5.05 0.27
C ILE A 200 -11.95 -4.46 -0.82
N THR A 201 -11.46 -4.42 -2.06
CA THR A 201 -12.26 -4.06 -3.23
C THR A 201 -12.33 -5.22 -4.20
N THR A 202 -13.48 -5.40 -4.85
CA THR A 202 -13.67 -6.42 -5.89
C THR A 202 -14.88 -6.10 -6.78
N ASN A 203 -14.91 -6.71 -7.96
CA ASN A 203 -16.07 -6.72 -8.86
C ASN A 203 -16.78 -8.09 -8.88
N ASP A 204 -16.25 -9.09 -8.16
CA ASP A 204 -16.79 -10.45 -8.04
C ASP A 204 -17.78 -10.52 -6.87
N GLU A 205 -19.07 -10.70 -7.19
CA GLU A 205 -20.16 -10.76 -6.20
C GLU A 205 -20.03 -11.97 -5.26
N GLN A 206 -19.66 -13.14 -5.79
CA GLN A 206 -19.50 -14.34 -4.96
C GLN A 206 -18.35 -14.17 -3.96
N LEU A 207 -17.26 -13.53 -4.40
CA LEU A 207 -16.16 -13.21 -3.51
C LEU A 207 -16.59 -12.22 -2.42
N ALA A 208 -17.32 -11.16 -2.79
CA ALA A 208 -17.81 -10.16 -1.85
C ALA A 208 -18.71 -10.77 -0.76
N GLU A 209 -19.65 -11.65 -1.14
CA GLU A 209 -20.53 -12.35 -0.20
C GLU A 209 -19.75 -13.17 0.83
N ILE A 210 -18.77 -13.95 0.38
CA ILE A 210 -17.93 -14.72 1.31
C ILE A 210 -17.12 -13.80 2.23
N LEU A 211 -16.57 -12.69 1.70
CA LEU A 211 -15.79 -11.74 2.48
C LEU A 211 -16.63 -11.03 3.56
N TYR A 212 -17.89 -10.67 3.25
CA TYR A 212 -18.82 -10.12 4.25
C TYR A 212 -19.06 -11.10 5.41
N ALA A 213 -19.15 -12.39 5.14
CA ALA A 213 -19.25 -13.39 6.19
C ALA A 213 -17.92 -13.57 6.93
N LEU A 214 -16.80 -13.77 6.23
CA LEU A 214 -15.50 -14.07 6.82
C LEU A 214 -15.03 -13.01 7.81
N ARG A 215 -15.24 -11.72 7.50
CA ARG A 215 -14.85 -10.60 8.40
C ARG A 215 -15.64 -10.59 9.72
N ASN A 216 -16.78 -11.27 9.77
CA ASN A 216 -17.70 -11.29 10.90
C ASN A 216 -17.99 -12.71 11.36
N TYR A 217 -16.96 -13.43 11.82
CA TYR A 217 -17.04 -14.79 12.35
C TYR A 217 -17.61 -15.82 11.37
N GLY A 218 -17.56 -15.57 10.05
CA GLY A 218 -18.10 -16.46 9.02
C GLY A 218 -19.62 -16.44 8.91
N SER A 219 -20.28 -15.35 9.32
CA SER A 219 -21.72 -15.28 9.49
C SER A 219 -22.33 -14.10 8.73
N HIS A 220 -23.39 -14.37 7.97
CA HIS A 220 -24.33 -13.35 7.45
C HIS A 220 -25.48 -13.08 8.41
N GLN A 221 -25.85 -14.09 9.18
CA GLN A 221 -26.93 -14.02 10.15
C GLN A 221 -26.41 -14.35 11.55
N LYS A 222 -26.77 -13.51 12.54
CA LYS A 222 -26.32 -13.69 13.94
C LYS A 222 -26.53 -15.14 14.41
N TYR A 223 -25.46 -15.72 14.97
CA TYR A 223 -25.39 -17.09 15.48
C TYR A 223 -25.44 -18.23 14.43
N LEU A 224 -25.40 -17.91 13.12
CA LEU A 224 -25.28 -18.91 12.06
C LEU A 224 -23.96 -18.69 11.31
N ASN A 225 -22.94 -19.50 11.64
CA ASN A 225 -21.62 -19.40 11.07
C ASN A 225 -21.47 -20.42 9.92
N LEU A 226 -21.41 -19.93 8.69
CA LEU A 226 -21.25 -20.75 7.48
C LEU A 226 -19.79 -21.09 7.19
N TYR A 227 -18.87 -20.24 7.62
CA TYR A 227 -17.43 -20.36 7.42
C TYR A 227 -16.70 -20.22 8.75
N GLN A 228 -15.46 -20.71 8.81
CA GLN A 228 -14.56 -20.39 9.92
C GLN A 228 -14.03 -18.96 9.72
N GLY A 229 -14.81 -17.96 10.12
CA GLY A 229 -14.46 -16.55 9.97
C GLY A 229 -13.53 -16.01 11.05
N VAL A 230 -13.30 -14.71 11.00
CA VAL A 230 -12.50 -13.94 11.97
C VAL A 230 -13.30 -12.75 12.48
N ASN A 231 -12.79 -12.07 13.50
CA ASN A 231 -13.27 -10.74 13.89
C ASN A 231 -12.36 -9.69 13.23
N SER A 232 -12.70 -9.31 12.01
CA SER A 232 -11.97 -8.30 11.25
C SER A 232 -12.96 -7.31 10.63
N ARG A 233 -13.38 -6.33 11.39
CA ARG A 233 -14.37 -5.32 11.01
C ARG A 233 -13.76 -3.93 11.05
N LEU A 234 -14.17 -3.07 10.12
CA LEU A 234 -13.89 -1.65 10.22
C LEU A 234 -14.89 -1.01 11.18
N ASP A 235 -14.38 -0.35 12.23
CA ASP A 235 -15.21 0.34 13.22
C ASP A 235 -15.95 1.53 12.61
N GLU A 236 -17.19 1.81 13.11
CA GLU A 236 -17.99 2.96 12.67
C GLU A 236 -17.22 4.28 12.82
N LEU A 237 -16.48 4.44 13.93
CA LEU A 237 -15.70 5.64 14.17
C LEU A 237 -14.64 5.85 13.09
N GLN A 238 -13.88 4.81 12.74
CA GLN A 238 -12.84 4.91 11.70
C GLN A 238 -13.47 5.11 10.32
N ALA A 239 -14.61 4.46 10.04
CA ALA A 239 -15.33 4.64 8.77
C ALA A 239 -15.84 6.09 8.59
N ALA A 240 -16.36 6.70 9.65
CA ALA A 240 -16.80 8.10 9.65
C ALA A 240 -15.65 9.06 9.39
N LEU A 241 -14.51 8.87 10.08
CA LEU A 241 -13.30 9.67 9.91
C LEU A 241 -12.69 9.52 8.50
N LEU A 242 -12.63 8.30 7.98
CA LEU A 242 -12.17 8.02 6.62
C LEU A 242 -13.09 8.66 5.57
N SER A 243 -14.41 8.69 5.80
CA SER A 243 -15.37 9.36 4.91
C SER A 243 -15.13 10.86 4.81
N VAL A 244 -14.70 11.51 5.88
CA VAL A 244 -14.28 12.92 5.86
C VAL A 244 -13.01 13.06 5.00
N LYS A 245 -11.96 12.30 5.29
CA LYS A 245 -10.66 12.44 4.63
C LYS A 245 -10.69 12.04 3.14
N LEU A 246 -11.56 11.10 2.76
CA LEU A 246 -11.73 10.68 1.36
C LEU A 246 -12.11 11.85 0.44
N LYS A 247 -12.85 12.85 0.93
CA LYS A 247 -13.23 14.05 0.17
C LYS A 247 -12.02 14.87 -0.27
N TYR A 248 -10.92 14.80 0.49
CA TYR A 248 -9.72 15.62 0.31
C TYR A 248 -8.54 14.86 -0.31
N LEU A 249 -8.65 13.53 -0.44
CA LEU A 249 -7.56 12.66 -0.89
C LEU A 249 -6.95 13.13 -2.23
N GLY A 250 -7.76 13.50 -3.22
CA GLY A 250 -7.26 13.97 -4.52
C GLY A 250 -6.45 15.25 -4.44
N ASN A 251 -6.83 16.19 -3.56
CA ASN A 251 -6.08 17.44 -3.33
C ASN A 251 -4.74 17.14 -2.62
N GLU A 252 -4.75 16.26 -1.61
CA GLU A 252 -3.54 15.85 -0.91
C GLU A 252 -2.58 15.09 -1.84
N THR A 253 -3.12 14.21 -2.71
CA THR A 253 -2.35 13.54 -3.76
C THR A 253 -1.66 14.55 -4.67
N LYS A 254 -2.39 15.57 -5.15
CA LYS A 254 -1.83 16.61 -6.00
C LYS A 254 -0.73 17.41 -5.30
N THR A 255 -0.90 17.72 -4.02
CA THR A 255 0.13 18.40 -3.22
C THR A 255 1.40 17.53 -3.11
N ARG A 256 1.28 16.25 -2.81
CA ARG A 256 2.42 15.31 -2.79
C ARG A 256 3.11 15.22 -4.16
N GLN A 257 2.35 15.20 -5.23
CA GLN A 257 2.87 15.20 -6.60
C GLN A 257 3.69 16.46 -6.92
N ASN A 258 3.25 17.64 -6.48
CA ASN A 258 3.99 18.89 -6.65
C ASN A 258 5.29 18.89 -5.82
N ILE A 259 5.27 18.40 -4.58
CA ILE A 259 6.47 18.27 -3.75
C ILE A 259 7.47 17.31 -4.39
N ALA A 260 6.99 16.17 -4.86
CA ALA A 260 7.83 15.18 -5.53
C ALA A 260 8.47 15.75 -6.80
N LEU A 261 7.73 16.54 -7.58
CA LEU A 261 8.28 17.22 -8.75
C LEU A 261 9.39 18.20 -8.35
N ALA A 262 9.19 19.00 -7.29
CA ALA A 262 10.21 19.89 -6.77
C ALA A 262 11.50 19.14 -6.36
N TYR A 263 11.37 17.98 -5.71
CA TYR A 263 12.51 17.12 -5.37
C TYR A 263 13.21 16.57 -6.61
N LEU A 264 12.44 16.03 -7.57
CA LEU A 264 13.00 15.47 -8.81
C LEU A 264 13.73 16.50 -9.66
N GLU A 265 13.28 17.77 -9.66
CA GLU A 265 13.88 18.84 -10.46
C GLU A 265 15.11 19.48 -9.79
N ASN A 266 15.17 19.48 -8.46
CA ASN A 266 16.16 20.29 -7.74
C ASN A 266 17.17 19.48 -6.89
N ILE A 267 16.93 18.21 -6.61
CA ILE A 267 17.96 17.35 -6.01
C ILE A 267 18.89 16.87 -7.12
N SER A 268 20.16 17.33 -7.07
CA SER A 268 21.16 17.10 -8.14
C SER A 268 22.47 16.46 -7.64
N ASN A 269 22.52 16.04 -6.36
CA ASN A 269 23.70 15.44 -5.77
C ASN A 269 24.00 14.07 -6.43
N PRO A 270 25.20 13.86 -7.02
CA PRO A 270 25.54 12.63 -7.74
C PRO A 270 25.64 11.39 -6.83
N LEU A 271 25.74 11.58 -5.50
CA LEU A 271 25.73 10.48 -4.52
C LEU A 271 24.32 9.98 -4.19
N ILE A 272 23.28 10.65 -4.72
CA ILE A 272 21.88 10.34 -4.45
C ILE A 272 21.18 9.95 -5.76
N LYS A 273 20.69 8.72 -5.82
CA LYS A 273 19.86 8.24 -6.93
C LYS A 273 18.40 8.57 -6.63
N LEU A 274 17.76 9.33 -7.52
CA LEU A 274 16.33 9.63 -7.47
C LEU A 274 15.49 8.44 -7.99
N PRO A 275 14.23 8.28 -7.51
CA PRO A 275 13.40 7.12 -7.87
C PRO A 275 12.96 7.10 -9.34
N LEU A 276 12.80 8.27 -9.95
CA LEU A 276 12.33 8.41 -11.33
C LEU A 276 13.04 9.56 -12.04
N LEU A 277 13.11 9.48 -13.36
CA LEU A 277 13.48 10.64 -14.18
C LEU A 277 12.30 11.60 -14.30
N VAL A 278 12.58 12.90 -14.20
CA VAL A 278 11.57 14.00 -14.25
C VAL A 278 10.62 13.86 -15.45
N ASN A 279 11.15 13.65 -16.64
CA ASN A 279 10.34 13.53 -17.85
C ASN A 279 9.44 12.29 -17.85
N THR A 280 9.92 11.17 -17.32
CA THR A 280 9.13 9.95 -17.17
C THR A 280 7.96 10.19 -16.23
N TYR A 281 8.19 10.89 -15.12
CA TYR A 281 7.15 11.23 -14.16
C TYR A 281 6.13 12.21 -14.74
N LYS A 282 6.56 13.31 -15.39
CA LYS A 282 5.65 14.32 -15.98
C LYS A 282 4.67 13.73 -17.00
N ASN A 283 5.05 12.65 -17.69
CA ASN A 283 4.20 11.97 -18.66
C ASN A 283 3.21 10.97 -18.03
N ASN A 284 3.37 10.64 -16.73
CA ASN A 284 2.59 9.61 -16.05
C ASN A 284 2.31 10.01 -14.58
N ILE A 285 1.96 11.25 -14.34
CA ILE A 285 1.86 11.83 -13.01
C ILE A 285 0.83 11.10 -12.13
N GLU A 286 -0.26 10.61 -12.73
CA GLU A 286 -1.32 9.91 -12.03
C GLU A 286 -0.92 8.50 -11.56
N GLN A 287 0.18 7.95 -12.09
CA GLN A 287 0.64 6.61 -11.72
C GLN A 287 1.37 6.55 -10.40
N HIS A 288 1.72 7.72 -9.80
CA HIS A 288 2.43 7.78 -8.53
C HIS A 288 1.81 8.81 -7.57
N VAL A 289 1.33 8.34 -6.43
CA VAL A 289 0.70 9.17 -5.39
C VAL A 289 1.66 9.56 -4.27
N TRP A 290 2.91 9.19 -4.39
CA TRP A 290 4.02 9.57 -3.49
C TRP A 290 3.67 9.36 -2.01
N HIS A 291 3.25 8.14 -1.69
CA HIS A 291 3.14 7.72 -0.29
C HIS A 291 4.48 7.93 0.42
N LEU A 292 5.55 7.55 -0.24
CA LEU A 292 6.93 7.79 0.18
C LEU A 292 7.72 8.39 -0.99
N PHE A 293 8.65 9.30 -0.67
CA PHE A 293 9.71 9.70 -1.60
C PHE A 293 10.99 9.00 -1.20
N VAL A 294 11.38 7.98 -1.98
CA VAL A 294 12.47 7.07 -1.65
C VAL A 294 13.66 7.34 -2.57
N ILE A 295 14.75 7.81 -1.99
CA ILE A 295 16.05 7.98 -2.65
C ILE A 295 16.94 6.78 -2.34
N ALA A 296 17.97 6.56 -3.13
CA ALA A 296 18.96 5.51 -2.88
C ALA A 296 20.39 6.05 -2.91
N THR A 297 21.24 5.50 -2.06
CA THR A 297 22.68 5.80 -1.99
C THR A 297 23.44 4.65 -1.35
N GLU A 298 24.66 4.39 -1.83
CA GLU A 298 25.57 3.43 -1.20
C GLU A 298 26.05 3.90 0.20
N HIS A 299 25.80 5.17 0.54
CA HIS A 299 26.20 5.81 1.80
C HIS A 299 25.02 6.17 2.70
N ARG A 300 24.00 5.28 2.76
CA ARG A 300 22.72 5.54 3.45
C ARG A 300 22.89 6.06 4.88
N GLU A 301 23.74 5.42 5.68
CA GLU A 301 23.92 5.80 7.09
C GLU A 301 24.57 7.19 7.23
N LEU A 302 25.51 7.53 6.36
CA LEU A 302 26.14 8.85 6.33
C LEU A 302 25.15 9.93 5.89
N LEU A 303 24.36 9.66 4.86
CA LEU A 303 23.31 10.58 4.40
C LEU A 303 22.24 10.76 5.49
N GLN A 304 21.79 9.69 6.14
CA GLN A 304 20.81 9.76 7.22
C GLN A 304 21.32 10.62 8.38
N LYS A 305 22.58 10.43 8.78
CA LYS A 305 23.21 11.26 9.83
C LYS A 305 23.27 12.73 9.40
N HIS A 306 23.73 13.01 8.19
CA HIS A 306 23.80 14.36 7.63
C HIS A 306 22.43 15.05 7.62
N LEU A 307 21.37 14.38 7.15
CA LEU A 307 20.01 14.94 7.16
C LEU A 307 19.49 15.18 8.59
N THR A 308 19.79 14.27 9.52
CA THR A 308 19.43 14.44 10.94
C THR A 308 20.12 15.66 11.54
N GLU A 309 21.41 15.88 11.29
CA GLU A 309 22.20 17.04 11.74
C GLU A 309 21.64 18.36 11.14
N ASN A 310 21.03 18.32 9.95
CA ASN A 310 20.31 19.43 9.33
C ASN A 310 18.86 19.56 9.81
N GLY A 311 18.44 18.77 10.81
CA GLY A 311 17.11 18.82 11.41
C GLY A 311 16.01 18.22 10.55
N ILE A 312 16.33 17.20 9.73
CA ILE A 312 15.41 16.48 8.84
C ILE A 312 15.31 15.03 9.30
N GLN A 313 14.10 14.57 9.62
CA GLN A 313 13.83 13.17 9.95
C GLN A 313 13.71 12.32 8.68
N THR A 314 14.28 11.12 8.73
CA THR A 314 14.22 10.14 7.62
C THR A 314 13.87 8.76 8.16
N LEU A 315 13.34 7.89 7.30
CA LEU A 315 13.06 6.49 7.62
C LEU A 315 13.55 5.57 6.51
N THR A 316 13.81 4.32 6.84
CA THR A 316 14.18 3.28 5.85
C THR A 316 12.99 2.35 5.60
N HIS A 317 12.50 2.28 4.37
CA HIS A 317 11.42 1.38 3.96
C HIS A 317 11.92 0.44 2.84
N TYR A 318 12.48 -0.77 3.20
CA TYR A 318 12.59 -1.31 4.55
C TYR A 318 14.04 -1.74 4.82
N PRO A 319 14.51 -1.86 6.08
CA PRO A 319 15.93 -2.16 6.34
C PRO A 319 16.30 -3.61 6.05
N THR A 320 15.35 -4.55 6.14
CA THR A 320 15.60 -5.99 5.96
C THR A 320 14.50 -6.61 5.10
N PRO A 321 14.84 -7.27 3.97
CA PRO A 321 13.86 -7.90 3.11
C PRO A 321 13.23 -9.15 3.76
N PRO A 322 12.01 -9.54 3.37
CA PRO A 322 11.29 -10.68 3.96
C PRO A 322 12.10 -11.98 4.03
N HIS A 323 12.85 -12.34 2.97
CA HIS A 323 13.63 -13.58 2.94
C HIS A 323 14.83 -13.59 3.89
N LYS A 324 15.26 -12.44 4.41
CA LYS A 324 16.32 -12.34 5.42
C LYS A 324 15.78 -12.18 6.85
N GLN A 325 14.46 -12.07 7.02
CA GLN A 325 13.83 -12.02 8.33
C GLN A 325 13.92 -13.38 9.04
N GLN A 326 14.10 -13.38 10.36
CA GLN A 326 14.17 -14.59 11.17
C GLN A 326 12.92 -15.46 11.02
N ALA A 327 11.75 -14.85 10.96
CA ALA A 327 10.46 -15.52 10.76
C ALA A 327 10.41 -16.34 9.45
N TYR A 328 11.22 -15.96 8.47
CA TYR A 328 11.31 -16.60 7.16
C TYR A 328 12.67 -17.24 6.89
N SER A 329 13.33 -17.75 7.92
CA SER A 329 14.67 -18.37 7.86
C SER A 329 14.80 -19.47 6.80
N LYS A 330 13.70 -20.18 6.47
CA LYS A 330 13.64 -21.17 5.38
C LYS A 330 13.97 -20.58 3.99
N TYR A 331 13.79 -19.27 3.81
CA TYR A 331 14.10 -18.57 2.55
C TYR A 331 15.46 -17.87 2.58
N LYS A 332 16.22 -17.95 3.68
CA LYS A 332 17.49 -17.23 3.88
C LYS A 332 18.55 -17.54 2.78
N GLN A 333 18.45 -18.73 2.19
CA GLN A 333 19.37 -19.18 1.14
C GLN A 333 19.03 -18.60 -0.25
N LEU A 334 17.89 -17.94 -0.41
CA LEU A 334 17.58 -17.26 -1.66
C LEU A 334 18.58 -16.14 -1.90
N SER A 335 19.12 -16.10 -3.11
CA SER A 335 19.96 -15.01 -3.60
C SER A 335 19.08 -14.07 -4.43
N LEU A 336 18.83 -12.88 -3.89
CA LEU A 336 18.01 -11.84 -4.50
C LEU A 336 18.81 -10.52 -4.49
N PRO A 337 19.85 -10.42 -5.33
CA PRO A 337 20.84 -9.33 -5.25
C PRO A 337 20.24 -7.94 -5.49
N ILE A 338 19.23 -7.80 -6.36
CA ILE A 338 18.57 -6.51 -6.61
C ILE A 338 17.79 -6.10 -5.36
N THR A 339 16.99 -7.00 -4.80
CA THR A 339 16.25 -6.78 -3.54
C THR A 339 17.19 -6.43 -2.40
N GLU A 340 18.27 -7.20 -2.21
CA GLU A 340 19.22 -6.98 -1.13
C GLU A 340 19.94 -5.63 -1.27
N LYS A 341 20.30 -5.24 -2.49
CA LYS A 341 20.86 -3.91 -2.79
C LYS A 341 19.87 -2.79 -2.47
N ILE A 342 18.60 -2.91 -2.91
CA ILE A 342 17.56 -1.93 -2.60
C ILE A 342 17.45 -1.72 -1.09
N HIS A 343 17.33 -2.79 -0.29
CA HIS A 343 17.21 -2.69 1.16
C HIS A 343 18.43 -2.08 1.86
N ASN A 344 19.61 -2.19 1.27
CA ASN A 344 20.83 -1.56 1.78
C ASN A 344 20.92 -0.07 1.45
N GLU A 345 20.35 0.38 0.33
CA GLU A 345 20.60 1.71 -0.23
C GLU A 345 19.44 2.70 -0.03
N VAL A 346 18.18 2.21 0.12
CA VAL A 346 17.01 3.10 0.17
C VAL A 346 16.92 3.91 1.45
N LEU A 347 16.53 5.18 1.30
CA LEU A 347 16.21 6.10 2.38
C LEU A 347 14.99 6.93 1.98
N SER A 348 13.97 6.98 2.82
CA SER A 348 12.78 7.80 2.61
C SER A 348 12.98 9.17 3.25
N ILE A 349 12.82 10.22 2.45
CA ILE A 349 12.84 11.62 2.90
C ILE A 349 11.42 12.15 3.11
N PRO A 350 11.22 13.24 3.88
CA PRO A 350 9.89 13.76 4.19
C PRO A 350 9.09 14.10 2.93
N ILE A 351 7.84 13.66 2.92
CA ILE A 351 6.83 14.07 1.95
C ILE A 351 5.45 14.01 2.60
N GLY A 352 4.73 15.12 2.61
CA GLY A 352 3.41 15.20 3.22
C GLY A 352 2.62 16.41 2.72
N PRO A 353 1.27 16.36 2.71
CA PRO A 353 0.44 17.40 2.10
C PRO A 353 0.48 18.75 2.85
N THR A 354 1.10 18.80 4.02
CA THR A 354 1.20 20.01 4.86
C THR A 354 2.60 20.61 4.91
N MET A 355 3.55 20.08 4.12
CA MET A 355 4.90 20.64 4.05
C MET A 355 4.88 22.05 3.43
N THR A 356 5.62 22.96 4.06
CA THR A 356 5.80 24.33 3.53
C THR A 356 6.89 24.38 2.47
N ASN A 357 6.90 25.44 1.66
CA ASN A 357 7.94 25.65 0.66
C ASN A 357 9.34 25.75 1.28
N GLU A 358 9.44 26.36 2.48
CA GLU A 358 10.69 26.47 3.24
C GLU A 358 11.21 25.10 3.68
N GLU A 359 10.31 24.20 4.12
CA GLU A 359 10.69 22.83 4.48
C GLU A 359 11.15 22.04 3.26
N ILE A 360 10.45 22.18 2.12
CA ILE A 360 10.82 21.53 0.85
C ILE A 360 12.21 22.02 0.41
N SER A 361 12.44 23.34 0.39
CA SER A 361 13.73 23.92 0.02
C SER A 361 14.85 23.43 0.94
N LYS A 362 14.61 23.38 2.25
CA LYS A 362 15.58 22.90 3.22
C LYS A 362 15.95 21.42 3.01
N VAL A 363 14.99 20.57 2.65
CA VAL A 363 15.27 19.15 2.32
C VAL A 363 16.14 19.07 1.06
N ILE A 364 15.84 19.85 0.01
CA ILE A 364 16.62 19.89 -1.23
C ILE A 364 18.05 20.36 -0.95
N GLU A 365 18.24 21.46 -0.22
CA GLU A 365 19.54 22.01 0.14
C GLU A 365 20.38 21.00 0.93
N ALA A 366 19.78 20.35 1.92
CA ALA A 366 20.45 19.34 2.72
C ALA A 366 20.87 18.10 1.88
N CYS A 367 20.01 17.64 0.97
CA CYS A 367 20.39 16.58 0.03
C CYS A 367 21.56 16.98 -0.87
N ASN A 368 21.52 18.21 -1.39
CA ASN A 368 22.53 18.72 -2.32
C ASN A 368 23.87 19.03 -1.63
N SER A 369 23.87 19.38 -0.35
CA SER A 369 25.10 19.66 0.43
C SER A 369 25.77 18.41 0.98
N PHE A 370 25.17 17.21 0.84
CA PHE A 370 25.78 15.98 1.29
C PHE A 370 27.06 15.66 0.53
N ALA A 371 28.14 15.41 1.25
CA ALA A 371 29.44 15.02 0.70
C ALA A 371 30.11 13.97 1.59
N ILE A 372 30.89 13.11 0.98
CA ILE A 372 31.74 12.14 1.67
C ILE A 372 33.07 12.83 1.96
N LYS A 373 33.43 12.90 3.23
CA LYS A 373 34.73 13.42 3.67
C LYS A 373 35.80 12.33 3.62
#